data_978102dd66bccf61570e0c40f5f5a299
#
_entry.id   978102dd66bccf61570e0c40f5f5a299
#
_cell.length_a   1.000
_cell.length_b   1.000
_cell.length_c   1.000
_cell.angle_alpha   90.00
_cell.angle_beta   90.00
_cell.angle_gamma   90.00
#
_symmetry.space_group_name_H-M   'P 1'
#
loop_
_entity.id
_entity.type
_entity.pdbx_description
1 polymer ?
#
loop_
_entity_poly.entity_id
_entity_poly.type
_entity_poly.pdbx_seq_one_letter_code
_entity_poly.pdbx_strand_id
1 'polypeptide(L)'
;MDRNTITGLVVIALILIGYSYFMSPSKEELKAMHVRDSIARVEAQRAAALEKERQADFAAQQQNTETQQAGTEAIFKQDSLPVEQYTLENNKIKLHINTKGGCIDYVDLKGYRTHDSLPLILWKDHKSSMGLNFYARNKQINTADLIFVPNTNQKELNAEGAEQVLTMRAYVDENKYLEFEYKLAPDSYMVDFNINTYNLNDVIASNTNFLTLYWGVDMPQLEKSRDFESRYTGVYYNFSNNDVEHLSLTGDEKVDLPTSVKWVAYKQQFFSSVLIAN
;
A
#
# COMPACT_ATOMS: atom_id res chain seq x y z
N MET A 1 22.07 -24.25 57.68
CA MET A 1 20.81 -23.55 57.23
C MET A 1 19.92 -23.43 58.43
N ASP A 2 19.51 -22.23 58.75
CA ASP A 2 18.64 -21.97 59.90
C ASP A 2 17.22 -22.52 59.67
N ARG A 3 16.64 -23.04 60.78
CA ARG A 3 15.24 -23.62 60.74
C ARG A 3 14.24 -22.64 60.08
N ASN A 4 14.43 -21.36 60.27
CA ASN A 4 13.56 -20.32 59.69
C ASN A 4 13.72 -20.20 58.15
N THR A 5 14.90 -20.43 57.61
CA THR A 5 15.17 -20.39 56.16
C THR A 5 14.53 -21.60 55.48
N ILE A 6 14.54 -22.79 56.11
CA ILE A 6 13.89 -24.00 55.60
C ILE A 6 12.37 -23.83 55.63
N THR A 7 11.80 -23.27 56.68
CA THR A 7 10.37 -22.99 56.77
C THR A 7 9.91 -22.00 55.72
N GLY A 8 10.68 -20.92 55.48
CA GLY A 8 10.41 -19.95 54.43
C GLY A 8 10.42 -20.57 53.02
N LEU A 9 11.37 -21.47 52.74
CA LEU A 9 11.49 -22.15 51.46
C LEU A 9 10.33 -23.11 51.21
N VAL A 10 9.88 -23.82 52.25
CA VAL A 10 8.71 -24.72 52.19
C VAL A 10 7.41 -23.93 51.95
N VAL A 11 7.23 -22.80 52.58
CA VAL A 11 6.07 -21.92 52.36
C VAL A 11 6.02 -21.38 50.93
N ILE A 12 7.17 -20.91 50.41
CA ILE A 12 7.28 -20.47 49.02
C ILE A 12 6.97 -21.60 48.05
N ALA A 13 7.48 -22.80 48.28
CA ALA A 13 7.19 -23.95 47.44
C ALA A 13 5.70 -24.31 47.43
N LEU A 14 5.05 -24.28 48.59
CA LEU A 14 3.60 -24.53 48.70
C LEU A 14 2.74 -23.47 47.98
N ILE A 15 3.17 -22.19 48.03
CA ILE A 15 2.49 -21.10 47.30
C ILE A 15 2.65 -21.29 45.80
N LEU A 16 3.84 -21.67 45.32
CA LEU A 16 4.08 -21.89 43.90
C LEU A 16 3.30 -23.11 43.36
N ILE A 17 3.20 -24.19 44.14
CA ILE A 17 2.40 -25.37 43.80
C ILE A 17 0.92 -25.03 43.78
N GLY A 18 0.42 -24.30 44.77
CA GLY A 18 -0.96 -23.84 44.84
C GLY A 18 -1.31 -22.90 43.68
N TYR A 19 -0.44 -22.00 43.36
CA TYR A 19 -0.60 -21.07 42.22
C TYR A 19 -0.61 -21.82 40.87
N SER A 20 0.28 -22.80 40.69
CA SER A 20 0.33 -23.65 39.49
C SER A 20 -0.93 -24.51 39.32
N TYR A 21 -1.51 -25.00 40.43
CA TYR A 21 -2.74 -25.77 40.38
C TYR A 21 -3.97 -24.92 40.06
N PHE A 22 -4.02 -23.71 40.62
CA PHE A 22 -5.17 -22.80 40.43
C PHE A 22 -5.15 -22.10 39.07
N MET A 23 -3.96 -21.90 38.47
CA MET A 23 -3.78 -21.30 37.15
C MET A 23 -3.65 -22.30 36.00
N SER A 24 -3.81 -23.60 36.25
CA SER A 24 -3.81 -24.60 35.16
C SER A 24 -5.04 -24.39 34.28
N PRO A 25 -4.85 -24.20 32.95
CA PRO A 25 -5.98 -24.00 32.05
C PRO A 25 -6.95 -25.17 32.11
N SER A 26 -8.23 -24.88 32.02
CA SER A 26 -9.29 -25.88 32.06
C SER A 26 -9.18 -26.83 30.85
N LYS A 27 -9.75 -28.06 30.98
CA LYS A 27 -9.77 -29.02 29.86
C LYS A 27 -10.47 -28.47 28.61
N GLU A 28 -11.38 -27.54 28.77
CA GLU A 28 -12.08 -26.86 27.67
C GLU A 28 -11.20 -25.79 27.02
N GLU A 29 -10.43 -25.04 27.79
CA GLU A 29 -9.46 -24.04 27.27
C GLU A 29 -8.31 -24.75 26.52
N LEU A 30 -7.80 -25.86 27.01
CA LEU A 30 -6.82 -26.68 26.30
C LEU A 30 -7.37 -27.23 24.97
N LYS A 31 -8.62 -27.67 24.91
CA LYS A 31 -9.25 -28.07 23.66
C LYS A 31 -9.45 -26.91 22.71
N ALA A 32 -9.87 -25.73 23.20
CA ALA A 32 -10.02 -24.54 22.41
C ALA A 32 -8.68 -24.05 21.85
N MET A 33 -7.59 -24.13 22.64
CA MET A 33 -6.23 -23.82 22.17
C MET A 33 -5.77 -24.79 21.06
N HIS A 34 -5.98 -26.10 21.26
CA HIS A 34 -5.63 -27.08 20.22
C HIS A 34 -6.42 -26.92 18.93
N VAL A 35 -7.69 -26.55 19.01
CA VAL A 35 -8.50 -26.23 17.81
C VAL A 35 -8.01 -24.98 17.14
N ARG A 36 -7.69 -23.92 17.88
CA ARG A 36 -7.09 -22.68 17.33
C ARG A 36 -5.74 -22.94 16.65
N ASP A 37 -4.86 -23.70 17.32
CA ASP A 37 -3.56 -24.06 16.75
C ASP A 37 -3.68 -24.91 15.48
N SER A 38 -4.66 -25.82 15.42
CA SER A 38 -4.89 -26.62 14.23
C SER A 38 -5.44 -25.79 13.07
N ILE A 39 -6.34 -24.86 13.34
CA ILE A 39 -6.86 -23.91 12.32
C ILE A 39 -5.73 -23.01 11.83
N ALA A 40 -4.96 -22.40 12.72
CA ALA A 40 -3.82 -21.56 12.36
C ALA A 40 -2.77 -22.31 11.52
N ARG A 41 -2.51 -23.59 11.82
CA ARG A 41 -1.60 -24.43 11.01
C ARG A 41 -2.16 -24.74 9.62
N VAL A 42 -3.44 -25.01 9.51
CA VAL A 42 -4.09 -25.27 8.21
C VAL A 42 -4.14 -23.99 7.37
N GLU A 43 -4.42 -22.86 7.98
CA GLU A 43 -4.39 -21.55 7.31
C GLU A 43 -2.97 -21.16 6.87
N ALA A 44 -1.97 -21.36 7.74
CA ALA A 44 -0.57 -21.14 7.39
C ALA A 44 -0.08 -22.07 6.25
N GLN A 45 -0.52 -23.34 6.25
CA GLN A 45 -0.22 -24.27 5.17
C GLN A 45 -0.90 -23.89 3.84
N ARG A 46 -2.15 -23.41 3.90
CA ARG A 46 -2.85 -22.90 2.72
C ARG A 46 -2.19 -21.64 2.17
N ALA A 47 -1.83 -20.71 3.05
CA ALA A 47 -1.11 -19.49 2.65
C ALA A 47 0.25 -19.84 2.03
N ALA A 48 1.01 -20.74 2.62
CA ALA A 48 2.30 -21.20 2.09
C ALA A 48 2.16 -22.00 0.78
N ALA A 49 1.07 -22.73 0.59
CA ALA A 49 0.80 -23.44 -0.67
C ALA A 49 0.44 -22.47 -1.80
N LEU A 50 -0.41 -21.45 -1.52
CA LEU A 50 -0.75 -20.37 -2.44
C LEU A 50 0.48 -19.52 -2.80
N GLU A 51 1.34 -19.25 -1.84
CA GLU A 51 2.59 -18.50 -2.05
C GLU A 51 3.56 -19.31 -2.95
N LYS A 52 3.67 -20.64 -2.72
CA LYS A 52 4.48 -21.51 -3.57
C LYS A 52 3.94 -21.60 -5.00
N GLU A 53 2.63 -21.69 -5.16
CA GLU A 53 1.97 -21.69 -6.46
C GLU A 53 2.20 -20.37 -7.18
N ARG A 54 2.06 -19.23 -6.50
CA ARG A 54 2.37 -17.89 -7.01
C ARG A 54 3.85 -17.72 -7.38
N GLN A 55 4.77 -18.24 -6.55
CA GLN A 55 6.21 -18.20 -6.84
C GLN A 55 6.60 -19.13 -7.99
N ALA A 56 5.96 -20.29 -8.11
CA ALA A 56 6.17 -21.21 -9.23
C ALA A 56 5.64 -20.62 -10.55
N ASP A 57 4.47 -19.99 -10.52
CA ASP A 57 3.90 -19.28 -11.68
C ASP A 57 4.76 -18.07 -12.06
N PHE A 58 5.28 -17.34 -11.08
CA PHE A 58 6.17 -16.21 -11.28
C PHE A 58 7.53 -16.66 -11.87
N ALA A 59 8.10 -17.77 -11.37
CA ALA A 59 9.36 -18.33 -11.86
C ALA A 59 9.21 -18.97 -13.26
N ALA A 60 8.11 -19.65 -13.52
CA ALA A 60 7.81 -20.22 -14.85
C ALA A 60 7.59 -19.11 -15.90
N GLN A 61 7.04 -17.97 -15.49
CA GLN A 61 6.87 -16.80 -16.33
C GLN A 61 8.19 -16.05 -16.58
N GLN A 62 9.11 -15.98 -15.62
CA GLN A 62 10.44 -15.38 -15.81
C GLN A 62 11.33 -16.16 -16.77
N GLN A 63 11.29 -17.50 -16.77
CA GLN A 63 12.07 -18.32 -17.70
C GLN A 63 11.63 -18.19 -19.17
N ASN A 64 10.36 -17.83 -19.42
CA ASN A 64 9.88 -17.55 -20.78
C ASN A 64 10.27 -16.15 -21.31
N THR A 65 10.76 -15.26 -20.46
CA THR A 65 11.09 -13.87 -20.84
C THR A 65 12.50 -13.73 -21.43
N GLU A 66 13.41 -14.68 -21.17
CA GLU A 66 14.79 -14.59 -21.66
C GLU A 66 14.99 -15.08 -23.11
N THR A 67 13.97 -15.68 -23.74
CA THR A 67 14.14 -16.32 -25.05
C THR A 67 13.49 -15.58 -26.23
N GLN A 68 12.86 -14.40 -26.02
CA GLN A 68 12.21 -13.66 -27.11
C GLN A 68 12.60 -12.18 -27.17
N GLN A 69 13.86 -11.89 -27.43
CA GLN A 69 14.30 -10.61 -27.97
C GLN A 69 14.31 -10.68 -29.51
N ALA A 70 13.13 -10.56 -30.13
CA ALA A 70 13.02 -10.21 -31.54
C ALA A 70 11.61 -9.64 -31.79
N GLY A 71 11.52 -8.36 -32.15
CA GLY A 71 10.31 -7.73 -32.70
C GLY A 71 9.24 -7.39 -31.64
N THR A 72 9.46 -6.37 -30.84
CA THR A 72 8.52 -6.02 -29.77
C THR A 72 7.76 -4.76 -30.14
N GLU A 73 6.60 -4.88 -30.79
CA GLU A 73 5.59 -3.81 -30.78
C GLU A 73 5.23 -3.53 -29.32
N ALA A 74 5.37 -2.27 -28.89
CA ALA A 74 4.92 -1.83 -27.59
C ALA A 74 3.40 -2.06 -27.50
N ILE A 75 2.91 -2.74 -26.45
CA ILE A 75 1.47 -3.00 -26.28
C ILE A 75 0.70 -1.70 -26.08
N PHE A 76 1.27 -0.81 -25.27
CA PHE A 76 0.75 0.53 -25.07
C PHE A 76 1.52 1.51 -25.98
N LYS A 77 0.79 2.42 -26.60
CA LYS A 77 1.39 3.47 -27.41
C LYS A 77 2.21 4.38 -26.50
N GLN A 78 3.51 4.40 -26.73
CA GLN A 78 4.46 5.25 -26.00
C GLN A 78 5.10 6.26 -26.94
N ASP A 79 4.38 6.68 -27.95
CA ASP A 79 4.89 7.57 -28.98
C ASP A 79 5.40 8.85 -28.31
N SER A 80 6.72 9.03 -28.28
CA SER A 80 7.52 10.25 -28.10
C SER A 80 6.88 11.44 -27.35
N LEU A 81 5.88 11.18 -26.50
CA LEU A 81 5.21 12.21 -25.73
C LEU A 81 6.15 12.70 -24.63
N PRO A 82 6.28 14.01 -24.45
CA PRO A 82 7.08 14.55 -23.37
C PRO A 82 6.49 14.14 -22.01
N VAL A 83 7.38 13.88 -21.06
CA VAL A 83 6.96 13.74 -19.66
C VAL A 83 6.61 15.13 -19.15
N GLU A 84 5.37 15.30 -18.72
CA GLU A 84 4.81 16.55 -18.25
C GLU A 84 4.17 16.39 -16.89
N GLN A 85 4.05 17.49 -16.15
CA GLN A 85 3.40 17.53 -14.86
C GLN A 85 2.11 18.34 -14.96
N TYR A 86 1.05 17.83 -14.36
CA TYR A 86 -0.25 18.46 -14.19
C TYR A 86 -0.52 18.67 -12.72
N THR A 87 -1.25 19.72 -12.38
CA THR A 87 -1.67 19.98 -11.00
C THR A 87 -3.17 20.00 -10.88
N LEU A 88 -3.64 19.41 -9.79
CA LEU A 88 -5.04 19.45 -9.40
C LEU A 88 -5.09 19.95 -7.95
N GLU A 89 -5.68 21.12 -7.73
CA GLU A 89 -5.61 21.78 -6.44
C GLU A 89 -6.94 22.35 -5.97
N ASN A 90 -7.11 22.43 -4.67
CA ASN A 90 -8.14 23.21 -4.00
C ASN A 90 -7.50 24.11 -2.92
N ASN A 91 -8.28 24.65 -2.00
CA ASN A 91 -7.76 25.47 -0.89
C ASN A 91 -7.01 24.69 0.21
N LYS A 92 -7.00 23.35 0.21
CA LYS A 92 -6.33 22.50 1.20
C LYS A 92 -5.07 21.83 0.68
N ILE A 93 -5.12 21.31 -0.53
CA ILE A 93 -4.03 20.51 -1.12
C ILE A 93 -3.76 20.92 -2.56
N LYS A 94 -2.54 20.67 -3.01
CA LYS A 94 -2.14 20.68 -4.42
C LYS A 94 -1.45 19.39 -4.76
N LEU A 95 -2.07 18.63 -5.66
CA LEU A 95 -1.54 17.38 -6.19
C LEU A 95 -0.70 17.68 -7.42
N HIS A 96 0.48 17.08 -7.48
CA HIS A 96 1.33 17.10 -8.66
C HIS A 96 1.32 15.72 -9.30
N ILE A 97 0.75 15.61 -10.50
CA ILE A 97 0.53 14.36 -11.20
C ILE A 97 1.39 14.32 -12.44
N ASN A 98 2.19 13.28 -12.58
CA ASN A 98 3.12 13.13 -13.69
C ASN A 98 2.49 12.29 -14.81
N THR A 99 2.67 12.69 -16.07
CA THR A 99 2.23 11.87 -17.22
C THR A 99 2.97 10.55 -17.32
N LYS A 100 4.23 10.47 -16.87
CA LYS A 100 4.90 9.19 -16.69
C LYS A 100 4.32 8.49 -15.45
N GLY A 101 3.75 7.33 -15.67
CA GLY A 101 3.06 6.56 -14.64
C GLY A 101 1.61 7.00 -14.39
N GLY A 102 1.22 8.21 -14.79
CA GLY A 102 -0.13 8.75 -14.56
C GLY A 102 -0.47 8.97 -13.09
N CYS A 103 0.50 8.95 -12.19
CA CYS A 103 0.31 8.94 -10.74
C CYS A 103 0.73 10.24 -10.07
N ILE A 104 0.27 10.42 -8.82
CA ILE A 104 0.68 11.53 -7.96
C ILE A 104 2.16 11.36 -7.62
N ASP A 105 2.92 12.41 -7.87
CA ASP A 105 4.36 12.49 -7.63
C ASP A 105 4.66 13.05 -6.23
N TYR A 106 4.01 14.17 -5.90
CA TYR A 106 4.06 14.76 -4.55
C TYR A 106 2.81 15.60 -4.28
N VAL A 107 2.61 15.96 -3.00
CA VAL A 107 1.44 16.68 -2.53
C VAL A 107 1.86 17.82 -1.62
N ASP A 108 1.46 19.07 -1.95
CA ASP A 108 1.57 20.20 -1.06
C ASP A 108 0.35 20.26 -0.13
N LEU A 109 0.58 20.33 1.17
CA LEU A 109 -0.46 20.64 2.15
C LEU A 109 -0.51 22.13 2.39
N LYS A 110 -1.50 22.80 1.79
CA LYS A 110 -1.66 24.26 1.91
C LYS A 110 -1.94 24.67 3.36
N GLY A 111 -1.30 25.75 3.79
CA GLY A 111 -1.48 26.27 5.16
C GLY A 111 -0.61 25.61 6.22
N TYR A 112 0.12 24.54 5.89
CA TYR A 112 1.06 23.89 6.79
C TYR A 112 2.51 24.17 6.40
N ARG A 113 3.38 24.11 7.41
CA ARG A 113 4.83 24.29 7.23
C ARG A 113 5.59 23.25 8.04
N THR A 114 6.77 22.94 7.58
CA THR A 114 7.74 22.13 8.32
C THR A 114 8.32 22.92 9.49
N HIS A 115 9.06 22.27 10.38
CA HIS A 115 9.67 22.91 11.55
C HIS A 115 10.65 24.06 11.20
N ASP A 116 11.22 24.05 10.01
CA ASP A 116 12.12 25.09 9.47
C ASP A 116 11.38 26.12 8.59
N SER A 117 10.04 26.15 8.67
CA SER A 117 9.14 27.12 8.01
C SER A 117 9.06 26.97 6.49
N LEU A 118 9.51 25.86 5.92
CA LEU A 118 9.31 25.53 4.51
C LEU A 118 7.87 25.05 4.25
N PRO A 119 7.35 25.10 3.02
CA PRO A 119 6.10 24.46 2.65
C PRO A 119 6.11 22.98 3.01
N LEU A 120 4.97 22.47 3.54
CA LEU A 120 4.85 21.08 3.89
C LEU A 120 4.47 20.26 2.66
N ILE A 121 5.39 19.40 2.23
CA ILE A 121 5.26 18.54 1.06
C ILE A 121 5.30 17.11 1.54
N LEU A 122 4.27 16.33 1.17
CA LEU A 122 4.23 14.88 1.33
C LEU A 122 4.78 14.22 0.06
N TRP A 123 5.44 13.08 0.22
CA TRP A 123 6.02 12.27 -0.86
C TRP A 123 7.11 13.01 -1.64
N LYS A 124 7.93 13.73 -0.92
CA LYS A 124 8.97 14.60 -1.50
C LYS A 124 10.03 13.80 -2.27
N ASP A 125 10.72 14.50 -3.18
CA ASP A 125 11.92 14.08 -3.92
C ASP A 125 11.69 12.92 -4.91
N HIS A 126 10.47 12.76 -5.46
CA HIS A 126 10.14 11.72 -6.45
C HIS A 126 10.49 10.29 -6.02
N LYS A 127 10.55 10.04 -4.71
CA LYS A 127 10.87 8.72 -4.14
C LYS A 127 9.63 7.90 -3.82
N SER A 128 8.47 8.51 -3.82
CA SER A 128 7.21 7.80 -3.70
C SER A 128 6.84 7.15 -5.03
N SER A 129 6.23 5.99 -4.96
CA SER A 129 5.86 5.22 -6.13
C SER A 129 4.45 4.68 -5.99
N MET A 130 3.68 4.78 -7.06
CA MET A 130 2.35 4.18 -7.13
C MET A 130 2.12 3.66 -8.55
N GLY A 131 1.47 2.52 -8.68
CA GLY A 131 1.16 1.98 -9.99
C GLY A 131 0.55 0.60 -9.93
N LEU A 132 0.29 0.06 -11.11
CA LEU A 132 -0.25 -1.27 -11.29
C LEU A 132 0.77 -2.17 -11.98
N ASN A 133 0.82 -3.42 -11.52
CA ASN A 133 1.48 -4.51 -12.22
C ASN A 133 0.43 -5.51 -12.69
N PHE A 134 0.46 -5.86 -13.96
CA PHE A 134 -0.42 -6.87 -14.55
C PHE A 134 0.20 -7.47 -15.82
N TYR A 135 -0.41 -8.55 -16.30
CA TYR A 135 0.02 -9.19 -17.54
C TYR A 135 -0.91 -8.78 -18.70
N ALA A 136 -0.31 -8.31 -19.78
CA ALA A 136 -0.97 -8.02 -21.04
C ALA A 136 -0.25 -8.75 -22.18
N ARG A 137 -0.98 -9.55 -22.97
CA ARG A 137 -0.40 -10.34 -24.10
C ARG A 137 0.90 -11.06 -23.72
N ASN A 138 0.90 -11.73 -22.56
CA ASN A 138 2.05 -12.47 -22.00
C ASN A 138 3.28 -11.62 -21.62
N LYS A 139 3.14 -10.30 -21.53
CA LYS A 139 4.17 -9.40 -21.03
C LYS A 139 3.73 -8.80 -19.70
N GLN A 140 4.67 -8.69 -18.77
CA GLN A 140 4.45 -7.95 -17.55
C GLN A 140 4.46 -6.46 -17.88
N ILE A 141 3.41 -5.76 -17.48
CA ILE A 141 3.26 -4.32 -17.61
C ILE A 141 3.36 -3.69 -16.22
N ASN A 142 4.21 -2.69 -16.10
CA ASN A 142 4.23 -1.76 -14.97
C ASN A 142 3.75 -0.41 -15.47
N THR A 143 2.67 0.10 -14.90
CA THR A 143 2.12 1.40 -15.34
C THR A 143 3.07 2.57 -15.09
N ALA A 144 4.02 2.46 -14.13
CA ALA A 144 5.03 3.51 -13.92
C ALA A 144 5.94 3.75 -15.13
N ASP A 145 6.05 2.77 -16.03
CA ASP A 145 6.85 2.86 -17.25
C ASP A 145 6.06 3.44 -18.44
N LEU A 146 4.73 3.57 -18.30
CA LEU A 146 3.84 4.06 -19.35
C LEU A 146 3.76 5.59 -19.34
N ILE A 147 3.52 6.17 -20.52
CA ILE A 147 3.17 7.58 -20.65
C ILE A 147 1.65 7.71 -20.81
N PHE A 148 1.05 8.43 -19.90
CA PHE A 148 -0.38 8.71 -19.89
C PHE A 148 -0.66 10.05 -20.57
N VAL A 149 -1.76 10.11 -21.30
CA VAL A 149 -2.26 11.31 -21.96
C VAL A 149 -3.38 11.90 -21.12
N PRO A 150 -3.29 13.13 -20.65
CA PRO A 150 -4.36 13.78 -19.90
C PRO A 150 -5.54 14.14 -20.83
N ASN A 151 -6.75 14.23 -20.25
CA ASN A 151 -7.95 14.65 -20.96
C ASN A 151 -8.05 16.16 -21.23
N THR A 152 -7.05 16.93 -20.81
CA THR A 152 -7.02 18.38 -20.94
C THR A 152 -5.62 18.87 -21.27
N ASN A 153 -5.56 20.02 -21.98
CA ASN A 153 -4.30 20.73 -22.20
C ASN A 153 -4.00 21.75 -21.08
N GLN A 154 -4.96 22.00 -20.19
CA GLN A 154 -4.78 22.89 -19.06
C GLN A 154 -3.96 22.15 -17.99
N LYS A 155 -2.75 22.67 -17.70
CA LYS A 155 -1.83 22.02 -16.76
C LYS A 155 -2.16 22.25 -15.28
N GLU A 156 -2.99 23.23 -15.00
CA GLU A 156 -3.41 23.60 -13.65
C GLU A 156 -4.93 23.58 -13.57
N LEU A 157 -5.50 22.66 -12.79
CA LEU A 157 -6.93 22.54 -12.52
C LEU A 157 -7.19 23.02 -11.09
N ASN A 158 -8.07 23.99 -10.95
CA ASN A 158 -8.43 24.57 -9.64
C ASN A 158 -9.85 24.14 -9.25
N ALA A 159 -9.95 23.42 -8.13
CA ALA A 159 -11.18 22.90 -7.53
C ALA A 159 -11.71 23.76 -6.36
N GLU A 160 -11.25 25.01 -6.21
CA GLU A 160 -11.73 25.85 -5.10
C GLU A 160 -13.22 26.19 -5.19
N GLY A 161 -13.74 26.38 -6.40
CA GLY A 161 -15.16 26.74 -6.61
C GLY A 161 -16.08 25.58 -6.93
N ALA A 162 -15.57 24.51 -7.52
CA ALA A 162 -16.30 23.32 -7.91
C ALA A 162 -15.35 22.12 -8.02
N GLU A 163 -15.90 20.91 -7.89
CA GLU A 163 -15.14 19.68 -8.12
C GLU A 163 -14.49 19.69 -9.51
N GLN A 164 -13.23 19.27 -9.54
CA GLN A 164 -12.48 19.07 -10.78
C GLN A 164 -12.10 17.61 -10.95
N VAL A 165 -12.04 17.20 -12.22
CA VAL A 165 -11.71 15.84 -12.62
C VAL A 165 -10.56 15.90 -13.63
N LEU A 166 -9.48 15.20 -13.30
CA LEU A 166 -8.37 14.96 -14.21
C LEU A 166 -8.32 13.48 -14.54
N THR A 167 -8.39 13.13 -15.83
CA THR A 167 -8.18 11.76 -16.28
C THR A 167 -6.87 11.63 -17.04
N MET A 168 -6.15 10.55 -16.77
CA MET A 168 -4.89 10.18 -17.40
C MET A 168 -5.08 8.85 -18.13
N ARG A 169 -4.79 8.76 -19.43
CA ARG A 169 -5.06 7.58 -20.26
C ARG A 169 -3.80 6.99 -20.86
N ALA A 170 -3.54 5.72 -20.63
CA ALA A 170 -2.55 4.95 -21.36
C ALA A 170 -3.24 4.18 -22.49
N TYR A 171 -2.92 4.51 -23.74
CA TYR A 171 -3.60 3.99 -24.91
C TYR A 171 -2.90 2.74 -25.46
N VAL A 172 -3.68 1.72 -25.80
CA VAL A 172 -3.30 0.63 -26.70
C VAL A 172 -3.69 1.00 -28.13
N ASP A 173 -4.91 1.51 -28.32
CA ASP A 173 -5.43 2.15 -29.54
C ASP A 173 -6.46 3.24 -29.16
N GLU A 174 -7.11 3.85 -30.13
CA GLU A 174 -8.06 4.97 -29.90
C GLU A 174 -9.22 4.62 -28.96
N ASN A 175 -9.65 3.36 -28.96
CA ASN A 175 -10.80 2.86 -28.20
C ASN A 175 -10.41 1.90 -27.08
N LYS A 176 -9.12 1.61 -26.91
CA LYS A 176 -8.59 0.69 -25.91
C LYS A 176 -7.55 1.38 -25.05
N TYR A 177 -7.88 1.62 -23.80
CA TYR A 177 -7.00 2.32 -22.88
C TYR A 177 -7.26 1.96 -21.41
N LEU A 178 -6.25 2.12 -20.61
CA LEU A 178 -6.30 2.17 -19.16
C LEU A 178 -6.43 3.64 -18.76
N GLU A 179 -7.34 3.95 -17.84
CA GLU A 179 -7.58 5.30 -17.36
C GLU A 179 -7.42 5.39 -15.85
N PHE A 180 -6.70 6.38 -15.40
CA PHE A 180 -6.65 6.84 -14.02
C PHE A 180 -7.44 8.14 -13.91
N GLU A 181 -8.47 8.15 -13.08
CA GLU A 181 -9.33 9.30 -12.85
C GLU A 181 -9.14 9.82 -11.44
N TYR A 182 -8.83 11.10 -11.32
CA TYR A 182 -8.67 11.84 -10.07
C TYR A 182 -9.77 12.87 -9.95
N LYS A 183 -10.53 12.82 -8.84
CA LYS A 183 -11.56 13.84 -8.52
C LYS A 183 -11.19 14.52 -7.23
N LEU A 184 -11.27 15.83 -7.24
CA LEU A 184 -10.98 16.67 -6.08
C LEU A 184 -12.14 17.66 -5.88
N ALA A 185 -12.79 17.55 -4.73
CA ALA A 185 -13.83 18.49 -4.31
C ALA A 185 -13.23 19.74 -3.62
N PRO A 186 -13.96 20.87 -3.60
CA PRO A 186 -13.58 22.02 -2.78
C PRO A 186 -13.41 21.62 -1.31
N ASP A 187 -12.51 22.30 -0.61
CA ASP A 187 -12.31 22.16 0.85
C ASP A 187 -12.01 20.73 1.36
N SER A 188 -11.60 19.81 0.47
CA SER A 188 -11.37 18.39 0.79
C SER A 188 -9.88 18.05 0.83
N TYR A 189 -9.47 17.20 1.77
CA TYR A 189 -8.21 16.45 1.73
C TYR A 189 -8.35 15.11 1.01
N MET A 190 -9.59 14.67 0.75
CA MET A 190 -9.86 13.39 0.08
C MET A 190 -9.79 13.58 -1.42
N VAL A 191 -9.12 12.64 -2.07
CA VAL A 191 -9.03 12.52 -3.53
C VAL A 191 -9.67 11.21 -3.92
N ASP A 192 -10.71 11.24 -4.74
CA ASP A 192 -11.26 10.01 -5.31
C ASP A 192 -10.37 9.59 -6.48
N PHE A 193 -9.86 8.37 -6.39
CA PHE A 193 -9.00 7.77 -7.42
C PHE A 193 -9.66 6.51 -7.99
N ASN A 194 -10.00 6.55 -9.27
CA ASN A 194 -10.62 5.45 -9.97
C ASN A 194 -9.69 4.89 -11.05
N ILE A 195 -9.65 3.57 -11.16
CA ILE A 195 -8.92 2.85 -12.20
C ILE A 195 -9.94 2.20 -13.13
N ASN A 196 -9.98 2.66 -14.37
CA ASN A 196 -10.93 2.22 -15.37
C ASN A 196 -10.21 1.55 -16.55
N THR A 197 -10.80 0.49 -17.08
CA THR A 197 -10.30 -0.18 -18.29
C THR A 197 -11.37 -0.10 -19.38
N TYR A 198 -10.98 0.32 -20.58
CA TYR A 198 -11.87 0.43 -21.72
C TYR A 198 -11.41 -0.52 -22.83
N ASN A 199 -12.27 -1.49 -23.13
CA ASN A 199 -12.07 -2.50 -24.18
C ASN A 199 -10.73 -3.26 -24.12
N LEU A 200 -10.17 -3.49 -22.93
CA LEU A 200 -8.90 -4.17 -22.73
C LEU A 200 -9.03 -5.69 -22.55
N ASN A 201 -10.20 -6.28 -22.75
CA ASN A 201 -10.44 -7.71 -22.51
C ASN A 201 -9.59 -8.64 -23.39
N ASP A 202 -9.16 -8.19 -24.57
CA ASP A 202 -8.27 -8.92 -25.47
C ASP A 202 -6.79 -8.57 -25.24
N VAL A 203 -6.50 -7.63 -24.37
CA VAL A 203 -5.16 -7.15 -24.03
C VAL A 203 -4.70 -7.70 -22.70
N ILE A 204 -5.53 -7.51 -21.66
CA ILE A 204 -5.29 -8.07 -20.32
C ILE A 204 -5.60 -9.56 -20.39
N ALA A 205 -4.71 -10.39 -19.87
CA ALA A 205 -4.88 -11.83 -19.89
C ALA A 205 -6.21 -12.24 -19.24
N SER A 206 -6.98 -13.09 -19.89
CA SER A 206 -8.32 -13.52 -19.45
C SER A 206 -8.32 -14.29 -18.12
N ASN A 207 -7.17 -14.80 -17.70
CA ASN A 207 -6.95 -15.45 -16.41
C ASN A 207 -6.47 -14.46 -15.32
N THR A 208 -6.37 -13.17 -15.62
CA THR A 208 -6.04 -12.14 -14.65
C THR A 208 -7.28 -11.81 -13.83
N ASN A 209 -7.36 -12.38 -12.62
CA ASN A 209 -8.50 -12.15 -11.72
C ASN A 209 -8.33 -10.87 -10.87
N PHE A 210 -7.13 -10.32 -10.80
CA PHE A 210 -6.82 -9.11 -10.05
C PHE A 210 -5.62 -8.38 -10.64
N LEU A 211 -5.57 -7.08 -10.45
CA LEU A 211 -4.42 -6.23 -10.74
C LEU A 211 -3.68 -5.97 -9.43
N THR A 212 -2.36 -6.00 -9.47
CA THR A 212 -1.54 -5.69 -8.30
C THR A 212 -1.28 -4.19 -8.25
N LEU A 213 -1.93 -3.51 -7.30
CA LEU A 213 -1.59 -2.13 -6.96
C LEU A 213 -0.39 -2.14 -6.00
N TYR A 214 0.64 -1.37 -6.31
CA TYR A 214 1.70 -1.08 -5.37
C TYR A 214 1.68 0.42 -5.01
N TRP A 215 2.02 0.71 -3.76
CA TRP A 215 2.10 2.08 -3.27
C TRP A 215 3.22 2.16 -2.22
N GLY A 216 4.23 2.94 -2.53
CA GLY A 216 5.39 3.19 -1.68
C GLY A 216 5.53 4.68 -1.42
N VAL A 217 5.76 5.06 -0.17
CA VAL A 217 5.91 6.45 0.25
C VAL A 217 7.23 6.64 0.97
N ASP A 218 8.05 7.56 0.47
CA ASP A 218 9.19 8.07 1.22
C ASP A 218 8.69 9.17 2.16
N MET A 219 8.78 8.92 3.47
CA MET A 219 8.29 9.84 4.50
C MET A 219 9.43 10.78 4.93
N PRO A 220 9.44 12.05 4.46
CA PRO A 220 10.47 13.01 4.85
C PRO A 220 10.34 13.38 6.33
N GLN A 221 11.42 13.86 6.92
CA GLN A 221 11.35 14.45 8.26
C GLN A 221 10.61 15.80 8.18
N LEU A 222 9.53 15.91 8.93
CA LEU A 222 8.69 17.13 9.00
C LEU A 222 8.92 17.91 10.30
N GLU A 223 9.32 17.20 11.36
CA GLU A 223 9.51 17.75 12.70
C GLU A 223 10.99 17.97 13.03
N LYS A 224 11.26 18.86 13.99
CA LYS A 224 12.63 19.21 14.41
C LYS A 224 13.43 18.02 14.93
N SER A 225 12.78 17.14 15.68
CA SER A 225 13.40 15.95 16.28
C SER A 225 13.00 14.70 15.52
N ARG A 226 13.93 14.14 14.73
CA ARG A 226 13.72 12.87 14.04
C ARG A 226 13.47 11.72 15.02
N ASP A 227 14.22 11.67 16.12
CA ASP A 227 14.05 10.61 17.13
C ASP A 227 12.68 10.66 17.81
N PHE A 228 12.09 11.84 17.96
CA PHE A 228 10.75 11.99 18.51
C PHE A 228 9.68 11.67 17.47
N GLU A 229 9.81 12.19 16.25
CA GLU A 229 8.89 11.92 15.14
C GLU A 229 8.83 10.43 14.81
N SER A 230 9.98 9.73 14.78
CA SER A 230 10.08 8.31 14.43
C SER A 230 9.27 7.40 15.37
N ARG A 231 9.03 7.79 16.62
CA ARG A 231 8.22 7.03 17.58
C ARG A 231 6.73 6.96 17.18
N TYR A 232 6.28 7.90 16.37
CA TYR A 232 4.90 8.00 15.90
C TYR A 232 4.76 7.63 14.43
N THR A 233 5.88 7.38 13.75
CA THR A 233 5.93 7.07 12.33
C THR A 233 5.82 5.56 12.11
N GLY A 234 4.98 5.15 11.17
CA GLY A 234 4.77 3.74 10.85
C GLY A 234 3.75 3.54 9.74
N VAL A 235 3.61 2.31 9.32
CA VAL A 235 2.57 1.89 8.38
C VAL A 235 1.44 1.25 9.16
N TYR A 236 0.27 1.84 9.09
CA TYR A 236 -0.95 1.36 9.75
C TYR A 236 -1.89 0.78 8.70
N TYR A 237 -2.62 -0.26 9.05
CA TYR A 237 -3.62 -0.85 8.18
C TYR A 237 -4.83 -1.35 8.98
N ASN A 238 -5.99 -1.34 8.33
CA ASN A 238 -7.25 -1.74 8.93
C ASN A 238 -7.87 -2.88 8.14
N PHE A 239 -8.12 -3.97 8.84
CA PHE A 239 -8.82 -5.12 8.28
C PHE A 239 -10.33 -4.86 8.11
N SER A 240 -10.98 -5.69 7.32
CA SER A 240 -12.43 -5.62 7.10
C SER A 240 -13.27 -5.79 8.37
N ASN A 241 -12.74 -6.44 9.40
CA ASN A 241 -13.35 -6.59 10.73
C ASN A 241 -13.14 -5.39 11.67
N ASN A 242 -12.52 -4.30 11.18
CA ASN A 242 -12.15 -3.08 11.90
C ASN A 242 -10.97 -3.20 12.90
N ASP A 243 -10.22 -4.29 12.88
CA ASP A 243 -8.97 -4.38 13.64
C ASP A 243 -7.89 -3.55 12.95
N VAL A 244 -7.20 -2.71 13.73
CA VAL A 244 -6.11 -1.85 13.26
C VAL A 244 -4.79 -2.42 13.79
N GLU A 245 -3.87 -2.65 12.88
CA GLU A 245 -2.50 -3.07 13.20
C GLU A 245 -1.49 -2.11 12.57
N HIS A 246 -0.22 -2.27 12.91
CA HIS A 246 0.83 -1.41 12.37
C HIS A 246 2.17 -2.12 12.29
N LEU A 247 3.01 -1.65 11.37
CA LEU A 247 4.43 -1.93 11.31
C LEU A 247 5.20 -0.72 11.80
N SER A 248 6.16 -0.94 12.69
CA SER A 248 7.07 0.11 13.15
C SER A 248 8.21 0.30 12.14
N LEU A 249 8.90 1.45 12.20
CA LEU A 249 10.06 1.72 11.36
C LEU A 249 11.40 1.27 12.01
N THR A 250 11.36 0.35 12.96
CA THR A 250 12.57 -0.08 13.70
C THR A 250 13.41 -1.13 12.97
N GLY A 251 13.13 -1.41 11.72
CA GLY A 251 13.84 -2.36 10.85
C GLY A 251 13.08 -2.64 9.58
N ASP A 252 13.57 -3.59 8.80
CA ASP A 252 12.87 -4.09 7.62
C ASP A 252 11.80 -5.09 8.09
N GLU A 253 10.57 -4.61 8.19
CA GLU A 253 9.43 -5.44 8.56
C GLU A 253 8.59 -5.75 7.31
N LYS A 254 8.15 -7.00 7.21
CA LYS A 254 7.22 -7.48 6.19
C LYS A 254 6.10 -8.27 6.84
N VAL A 255 4.88 -7.99 6.43
CA VAL A 255 3.71 -8.75 6.82
C VAL A 255 2.88 -9.09 5.58
N ASP A 256 2.48 -10.35 5.47
CA ASP A 256 1.51 -10.81 4.48
C ASP A 256 0.14 -10.85 5.16
N LEU A 257 -0.80 -10.05 4.64
CA LEU A 257 -2.10 -9.86 5.26
C LEU A 257 -3.06 -10.97 4.85
N PRO A 258 -3.64 -11.73 5.80
CA PRO A 258 -4.45 -12.92 5.50
C PRO A 258 -5.85 -12.59 4.98
N THR A 259 -6.31 -11.35 5.16
CA THR A 259 -7.67 -10.93 4.79
C THR A 259 -7.66 -9.59 4.10
N SER A 260 -8.82 -9.20 3.54
CA SER A 260 -9.02 -7.91 2.90
C SER A 260 -8.77 -6.75 3.85
N VAL A 261 -8.17 -5.71 3.32
CA VAL A 261 -7.81 -4.48 4.04
C VAL A 261 -8.70 -3.34 3.53
N LYS A 262 -9.25 -2.56 4.45
CA LYS A 262 -10.06 -1.37 4.11
C LYS A 262 -9.20 -0.19 3.74
N TRP A 263 -8.11 0.03 4.50
CA TRP A 263 -7.19 1.11 4.23
C TRP A 263 -5.79 0.78 4.74
N VAL A 264 -4.82 1.43 4.09
CA VAL A 264 -3.41 1.47 4.50
C VAL A 264 -3.03 2.93 4.68
N ALA A 265 -2.28 3.25 5.73
CA ALA A 265 -1.85 4.60 6.06
C ALA A 265 -0.35 4.65 6.33
N TYR A 266 0.34 5.54 5.67
CA TYR A 266 1.66 6.01 6.06
C TYR A 266 1.48 7.16 7.03
N LYS A 267 1.74 6.92 8.30
CA LYS A 267 1.51 7.88 9.39
C LYS A 267 2.83 8.43 9.89
N GLN A 268 2.90 9.74 10.00
CA GLN A 268 3.93 10.49 10.73
C GLN A 268 3.32 11.09 12.00
N GLN A 269 4.05 11.92 12.73
CA GLN A 269 3.59 12.46 14.00
C GLN A 269 2.25 13.20 13.89
N PHE A 270 2.11 14.10 12.93
CA PHE A 270 0.92 14.94 12.75
C PHE A 270 0.21 14.75 11.41
N PHE A 271 0.85 14.11 10.45
CA PHE A 271 0.33 13.94 9.10
C PHE A 271 0.26 12.47 8.70
N SER A 272 -0.67 12.15 7.82
CA SER A 272 -0.83 10.80 7.30
C SER A 272 -1.25 10.83 5.84
N SER A 273 -0.73 9.89 5.07
CA SER A 273 -1.24 9.57 3.73
C SER A 273 -1.99 8.26 3.80
N VAL A 274 -3.24 8.23 3.36
CA VAL A 274 -4.13 7.08 3.52
C VAL A 274 -4.68 6.66 2.18
N LEU A 275 -4.52 5.38 1.83
CA LEU A 275 -5.18 4.74 0.70
C LEU A 275 -6.35 3.91 1.22
N ILE A 276 -7.55 4.24 0.77
CA ILE A 276 -8.81 3.61 1.20
C ILE A 276 -9.37 2.81 0.03
N ALA A 277 -9.66 1.54 0.25
CA ALA A 277 -10.38 0.71 -0.70
C ALA A 277 -11.89 0.91 -0.51
N ASN A 278 -12.59 1.27 -1.61
CA ASN A 278 -14.04 1.46 -1.65
C ASN A 278 -14.73 0.24 -2.26
#